data_879607e34a44a140b339d9fb49e64975
#
_entry.id   879607e34a44a140b339d9fb49e64975
#
_cell.length_a   1.000
_cell.length_b   1.000
_cell.length_c   1.000
_cell.angle_alpha   90.00
_cell.angle_beta   90.00
_cell.angle_gamma   90.00
#
_symmetry.space_group_name_H-M   'P 1'
#
loop_
_entity.id
_entity.type
_entity.pdbx_description
1 polymer ?
#
loop_
_entity_poly.entity_id
_entity_poly.type
_entity_poly.pdbx_seq_one_letter_code
_entity_poly.pdbx_strand_id
1 'polypeptide(L)'
;MARSFSPAATRLAAAVSIASLLGSCARTPAPTGGGSASATPATREHAAPAAIPPAAPAAALPGRTGELLNPDGSTMVLLYYDLAGIPAPIDQWLDDDMRVRIAPASEKPATRTLVRQELESAIKGVGDVGAIRLSMHANLSEYDPTYGEFTVRALAPSSVVEFKAFGQAVALKFGNARVAQTWKVPAAQAQGVRDRIGFSSDVSIDALLQIRDVHAAPEGGTITTNVIEYELRENRGGTLLGRVQLAQQP
;
A
#
# COMPACT_ATOMS: atom_id res chain seq x y z
N MET A 1 -25.70 -41.67 26.85
CA MET A 1 -24.32 -42.22 26.83
C MET A 1 -23.41 -41.12 26.33
N ALA A 2 -22.72 -40.47 27.25
CA ALA A 2 -21.82 -39.35 27.00
C ALA A 2 -20.41 -39.88 26.78
N ARG A 3 -19.70 -39.39 25.77
CA ARG A 3 -18.23 -39.51 25.64
C ARG A 3 -17.62 -38.15 25.47
N SER A 4 -16.97 -37.76 26.54
CA SER A 4 -16.05 -36.61 26.65
C SER A 4 -14.75 -36.95 25.94
N PHE A 5 -14.25 -36.02 25.07
CA PHE A 5 -12.88 -36.03 24.55
C PHE A 5 -12.25 -34.69 24.88
N SER A 6 -11.23 -34.75 25.73
CA SER A 6 -10.29 -33.64 26.03
C SER A 6 -9.11 -33.74 25.07
N PRO A 7 -8.63 -32.67 24.47
CA PRO A 7 -7.29 -32.64 23.89
C PRO A 7 -6.31 -31.90 24.79
N ALA A 8 -5.18 -32.56 25.04
CA ALA A 8 -4.04 -32.08 25.79
C ALA A 8 -3.31 -30.97 25.04
N ALA A 9 -2.97 -29.91 25.78
CA ALA A 9 -2.11 -28.81 25.29
C ALA A 9 -0.65 -29.22 25.34
N THR A 10 0.04 -29.23 24.21
CA THR A 10 1.49 -29.35 24.11
C THR A 10 2.11 -27.96 23.94
N ARG A 11 2.77 -27.47 24.99
CA ARG A 11 3.58 -26.26 24.96
C ARG A 11 4.96 -26.58 24.41
N LEU A 12 5.34 -26.00 23.27
CA LEU A 12 6.73 -25.99 22.80
C LEU A 12 7.35 -24.64 23.17
N ALA A 13 8.37 -24.69 24.04
CA ALA A 13 9.21 -23.54 24.39
C ALA A 13 10.41 -23.53 23.44
N ALA A 14 10.57 -22.46 22.66
CA ALA A 14 11.76 -22.21 21.86
C ALA A 14 12.64 -21.19 22.59
N ALA A 15 13.82 -21.62 23.03
CA ALA A 15 14.85 -20.77 23.61
C ALA A 15 15.64 -20.10 22.47
N VAL A 16 15.73 -18.77 22.50
CA VAL A 16 16.58 -17.97 21.61
C VAL A 16 17.86 -17.63 22.37
N SER A 17 19.00 -18.17 21.91
CA SER A 17 20.34 -17.85 22.41
C SER A 17 20.90 -16.65 21.65
N ILE A 18 21.20 -15.58 22.38
CA ILE A 18 21.92 -14.40 21.89
C ILE A 18 23.41 -14.63 22.10
N ALA A 19 24.19 -14.70 21.03
CA ALA A 19 25.65 -14.70 21.07
C ALA A 19 26.17 -13.30 20.70
N SER A 20 26.72 -12.62 21.71
CA SER A 20 27.46 -11.36 21.55
C SER A 20 28.90 -11.66 21.16
N LEU A 21 29.38 -11.11 20.04
CA LEU A 21 30.80 -11.10 19.67
C LEU A 21 31.31 -9.66 19.65
N LEU A 22 32.06 -9.34 20.72
CA LEU A 22 32.97 -8.18 20.80
C LEU A 22 34.27 -8.56 20.07
N GLY A 23 34.65 -7.83 19.02
CA GLY A 23 35.92 -7.96 18.32
C GLY A 23 36.71 -6.69 18.31
N SER A 24 37.87 -6.76 18.98
CA SER A 24 38.86 -5.73 19.28
C SER A 24 39.50 -5.06 18.07
N CYS A 25 39.83 -3.77 18.28
CA CYS A 25 40.77 -2.99 17.49
C CYS A 25 42.21 -3.48 17.68
N ALA A 26 42.96 -3.67 16.60
CA ALA A 26 44.41 -3.69 16.61
C ALA A 26 44.97 -2.82 15.49
N ARG A 27 45.68 -1.74 15.88
CA ARG A 27 46.58 -0.97 15.01
C ARG A 27 47.87 -1.74 14.83
N THR A 28 48.45 -1.74 13.62
CA THR A 28 49.91 -1.90 13.42
C THR A 28 50.35 -1.27 12.07
N PRO A 29 51.60 -0.81 11.99
CA PRO A 29 52.01 0.26 11.07
C PRO A 29 52.57 -0.24 9.72
N ALA A 30 52.75 0.71 8.79
CA ALA A 30 53.28 0.55 7.44
C ALA A 30 54.75 0.07 7.42
N PRO A 31 55.19 -0.54 6.33
CA PRO A 31 56.45 -0.20 5.74
C PRO A 31 56.37 0.31 4.30
N THR A 32 57.15 1.31 4.04
CA THR A 32 57.61 1.87 2.77
C THR A 32 58.29 0.85 1.89
N GLY A 33 58.06 0.90 0.57
CA GLY A 33 58.87 0.22 -0.42
C GLY A 33 58.28 0.28 -1.82
N GLY A 34 58.94 1.04 -2.70
CA GLY A 34 58.56 1.41 -4.04
C GLY A 34 58.46 0.30 -5.09
N GLY A 35 57.85 0.61 -6.20
CA GLY A 35 57.76 -0.18 -7.40
C GLY A 35 56.72 0.36 -8.36
N SER A 36 57.19 1.24 -9.29
CA SER A 36 56.40 1.68 -10.46
C SER A 36 56.02 0.49 -11.32
N ALA A 37 54.72 0.33 -11.59
CA ALA A 37 54.23 -0.26 -12.81
C ALA A 37 52.89 0.38 -13.16
N SER A 38 52.90 1.26 -14.17
CA SER A 38 51.69 1.81 -14.80
C SER A 38 50.87 0.68 -15.41
N ALA A 39 49.76 0.34 -14.79
CA ALA A 39 48.68 -0.37 -15.43
C ALA A 39 47.47 0.57 -15.46
N THR A 40 47.16 1.07 -16.65
CA THR A 40 45.98 1.84 -16.96
C THR A 40 44.75 1.01 -16.60
N PRO A 41 43.89 1.41 -15.65
CA PRO A 41 42.62 0.76 -15.46
C PRO A 41 41.68 1.15 -16.59
N ALA A 42 41.24 0.16 -17.36
CA ALA A 42 40.14 0.34 -18.29
C ALA A 42 38.90 0.78 -17.49
N THR A 43 38.55 2.05 -17.66
CA THR A 43 37.31 2.63 -17.15
C THR A 43 36.15 1.86 -17.78
N ARG A 44 35.57 0.94 -17.03
CA ARG A 44 34.23 0.44 -17.35
C ARG A 44 33.30 1.62 -17.17
N GLU A 45 32.91 2.18 -18.30
CA GLU A 45 31.84 3.16 -18.40
C GLU A 45 30.56 2.47 -17.86
N HIS A 46 30.25 2.74 -16.59
CA HIS A 46 28.95 2.43 -16.03
C HIS A 46 27.98 3.29 -16.80
N ALA A 47 27.19 2.68 -17.68
CA ALA A 47 26.04 3.33 -18.28
C ALA A 47 25.17 3.85 -17.11
N ALA A 48 25.09 5.17 -16.99
CA ALA A 48 24.22 5.82 -16.04
C ALA A 48 22.80 5.31 -16.27
N PRO A 49 22.03 4.99 -15.21
CA PRO A 49 20.61 4.64 -15.35
C PRO A 49 19.95 5.77 -16.14
N ALA A 50 19.21 5.41 -17.20
CA ALA A 50 18.48 6.39 -18.00
C ALA A 50 17.64 7.25 -17.06
N ALA A 51 17.89 8.55 -17.05
CA ALA A 51 17.14 9.50 -16.25
C ALA A 51 15.67 9.39 -16.67
N ILE A 52 14.82 9.01 -15.70
CA ILE A 52 13.36 9.03 -15.87
C ILE A 52 13.01 10.48 -16.19
N PRO A 53 12.32 10.78 -17.30
CA PRO A 53 11.88 12.14 -17.59
C PRO A 53 11.10 12.68 -16.38
N PRO A 54 11.28 13.95 -16.00
CA PRO A 54 10.46 14.54 -14.94
C PRO A 54 9.00 14.33 -15.33
N ALA A 55 8.22 13.67 -14.43
CA ALA A 55 6.83 13.41 -14.65
C ALA A 55 6.14 14.75 -14.98
N ALA A 56 5.47 14.80 -16.13
CA ALA A 56 4.61 15.92 -16.46
C ALA A 56 3.60 16.08 -15.30
N PRO A 57 3.25 17.32 -14.90
CA PRO A 57 2.26 17.53 -13.85
C PRO A 57 1.00 16.75 -14.24
N ALA A 58 0.58 15.86 -13.35
CA ALA A 58 -0.57 15.00 -13.60
C ALA A 58 -1.75 15.87 -13.98
N ALA A 59 -2.21 15.74 -15.22
CA ALA A 59 -3.41 16.43 -15.67
C ALA A 59 -4.53 16.02 -14.72
N ALA A 60 -5.26 17.01 -14.18
CA ALA A 60 -6.49 16.75 -13.43
C ALA A 60 -7.26 15.65 -14.16
N LEU A 61 -7.81 14.66 -13.44
CA LEU A 61 -8.49 13.49 -14.00
C LEU A 61 -9.95 13.81 -14.43
N PRO A 62 -10.20 14.76 -15.38
CA PRO A 62 -11.54 15.14 -15.76
C PRO A 62 -12.13 13.99 -16.59
N GLY A 63 -13.28 13.52 -16.14
CA GLY A 63 -14.11 12.62 -16.93
C GLY A 63 -14.02 11.13 -16.57
N ARG A 64 -13.18 10.72 -15.63
CA ARG A 64 -13.17 9.32 -15.16
C ARG A 64 -14.32 9.07 -14.19
N THR A 65 -15.15 8.09 -14.48
CA THR A 65 -16.38 7.80 -13.72
C THR A 65 -16.39 6.43 -13.05
N GLY A 66 -15.46 5.55 -13.41
CA GLY A 66 -15.36 4.21 -12.86
C GLY A 66 -14.97 4.21 -11.37
N GLU A 67 -15.47 3.21 -10.64
CA GLU A 67 -15.15 2.96 -9.23
C GLU A 67 -14.54 1.57 -9.07
N LEU A 68 -13.45 1.45 -8.31
CA LEU A 68 -12.90 0.17 -7.87
C LEU A 68 -13.37 -0.13 -6.46
N LEU A 69 -13.81 -1.38 -6.23
CA LEU A 69 -14.23 -1.86 -4.92
C LEU A 69 -13.15 -2.78 -4.35
N ASN A 70 -12.53 -2.35 -3.24
CA ASN A 70 -11.47 -3.09 -2.53
C ASN A 70 -10.41 -3.68 -3.50
N PRO A 71 -9.75 -2.85 -4.32
CA PRO A 71 -8.77 -3.33 -5.29
C PRO A 71 -7.60 -4.03 -4.60
N ASP A 72 -7.10 -5.07 -5.25
CA ASP A 72 -5.87 -5.75 -4.85
C ASP A 72 -4.61 -4.99 -5.30
N GLY A 73 -3.43 -5.49 -4.91
CA GLY A 73 -2.16 -4.88 -5.27
C GLY A 73 -1.95 -4.82 -6.78
N SER A 74 -2.34 -5.85 -7.51
CA SER A 74 -2.19 -5.92 -8.97
C SER A 74 -3.01 -4.84 -9.66
N THR A 75 -4.28 -4.73 -9.29
CA THR A 75 -5.19 -3.71 -9.82
C THR A 75 -4.69 -2.29 -9.53
N MET A 76 -4.18 -2.06 -8.31
CA MET A 76 -3.66 -0.73 -7.91
C MET A 76 -2.37 -0.37 -8.66
N VAL A 77 -1.48 -1.33 -8.93
CA VAL A 77 -0.29 -1.09 -9.74
C VAL A 77 -0.68 -0.78 -11.18
N LEU A 78 -1.61 -1.53 -11.79
CA LEU A 78 -2.10 -1.26 -13.14
C LEU A 78 -2.76 0.12 -13.23
N LEU A 79 -3.61 0.47 -12.26
CA LEU A 79 -4.23 1.79 -12.16
C LEU A 79 -3.17 2.90 -12.06
N TYR A 80 -2.12 2.69 -11.27
CA TYR A 80 -1.03 3.66 -11.17
C TYR A 80 -0.37 3.92 -12.52
N TYR A 81 -0.03 2.88 -13.30
CA TYR A 81 0.59 3.04 -14.61
C TYR A 81 -0.32 3.78 -15.59
N ASP A 82 -1.62 3.48 -15.57
CA ASP A 82 -2.62 4.14 -16.41
C ASP A 82 -2.78 5.62 -16.04
N LEU A 83 -2.90 5.94 -14.73
CA LEU A 83 -3.00 7.30 -14.23
C LEU A 83 -1.74 8.14 -14.51
N ALA A 84 -0.56 7.54 -14.37
CA ALA A 84 0.72 8.21 -14.61
C ALA A 84 1.00 8.41 -16.10
N GLY A 85 0.24 7.77 -17.00
CA GLY A 85 0.50 7.79 -18.44
C GLY A 85 1.81 7.12 -18.84
N ILE A 86 2.31 6.18 -18.01
CA ILE A 86 3.56 5.47 -18.22
C ILE A 86 3.25 4.08 -18.78
N PRO A 87 3.91 3.64 -19.87
CA PRO A 87 3.73 2.28 -20.37
C PRO A 87 4.10 1.24 -19.31
N ALA A 88 3.19 0.32 -19.02
CA ALA A 88 3.45 -0.78 -18.10
C ALA A 88 4.51 -1.74 -18.69
N PRO A 89 5.51 -2.20 -17.91
CA PRO A 89 6.58 -3.08 -18.39
C PRO A 89 6.11 -4.54 -18.49
N ILE A 90 5.11 -4.79 -19.33
CA ILE A 90 4.42 -6.08 -19.45
C ILE A 90 5.41 -7.22 -19.74
N ASP A 91 6.40 -7.00 -20.59
CA ASP A 91 7.38 -8.03 -20.94
C ASP A 91 8.20 -8.50 -19.75
N GLN A 92 8.61 -7.56 -18.88
CA GLN A 92 9.31 -7.88 -17.64
C GLN A 92 8.38 -8.67 -16.69
N TRP A 93 7.14 -8.23 -16.51
CA TRP A 93 6.17 -8.94 -15.65
C TRP A 93 5.85 -10.35 -16.16
N LEU A 94 5.85 -10.55 -17.49
CA LEU A 94 5.71 -11.87 -18.09
C LEU A 94 6.90 -12.78 -17.80
N ASP A 95 8.13 -12.23 -17.80
CA ASP A 95 9.33 -13.00 -17.47
C ASP A 95 9.37 -13.39 -16.00
N ASP A 96 8.78 -12.59 -15.12
CA ASP A 96 8.69 -12.82 -13.68
C ASP A 96 7.45 -13.66 -13.28
N ASP A 97 6.44 -13.81 -14.16
CA ASP A 97 5.23 -14.59 -13.86
C ASP A 97 5.58 -16.07 -13.63
N MET A 98 5.17 -16.58 -12.48
CA MET A 98 5.45 -17.96 -12.08
C MET A 98 4.92 -18.97 -13.11
N ARG A 99 3.75 -18.76 -13.69
CA ARG A 99 3.14 -19.65 -14.69
C ARG A 99 4.01 -19.76 -15.93
N VAL A 100 4.59 -18.61 -16.37
CA VAL A 100 5.51 -18.57 -17.52
C VAL A 100 6.85 -19.21 -17.18
N ARG A 101 7.36 -18.97 -15.97
CA ARG A 101 8.67 -19.51 -15.54
C ARG A 101 8.69 -21.03 -15.44
N ILE A 102 7.63 -21.63 -14.89
CA ILE A 102 7.55 -23.08 -14.66
C ILE A 102 6.95 -23.85 -15.85
N ALA A 103 6.39 -23.17 -16.84
CA ALA A 103 5.80 -23.83 -18.00
C ALA A 103 6.84 -24.68 -18.77
N PRO A 104 6.48 -25.89 -19.23
CA PRO A 104 7.30 -26.68 -20.13
C PRO A 104 7.67 -25.87 -21.39
N ALA A 105 8.85 -26.14 -21.96
CA ALA A 105 9.35 -25.38 -23.11
C ALA A 105 8.36 -25.35 -24.30
N SER A 106 7.61 -26.44 -24.51
CA SER A 106 6.58 -26.54 -25.57
C SER A 106 5.34 -25.68 -25.30
N GLU A 107 5.00 -25.41 -24.04
CA GLU A 107 3.79 -24.68 -23.63
C GLU A 107 4.09 -23.23 -23.26
N LYS A 108 5.34 -22.89 -23.02
CA LYS A 108 5.78 -21.57 -22.58
C LYS A 108 5.30 -20.43 -23.48
N PRO A 109 5.36 -20.51 -24.83
CA PRO A 109 4.85 -19.46 -25.69
C PRO A 109 3.34 -19.22 -25.54
N ALA A 110 2.55 -20.29 -25.44
CA ALA A 110 1.11 -20.22 -25.26
C ALA A 110 0.74 -19.60 -23.89
N THR A 111 1.42 -20.04 -22.81
CA THR A 111 1.23 -19.50 -21.47
C THR A 111 1.59 -18.01 -21.43
N ARG A 112 2.70 -17.61 -22.07
CA ARG A 112 3.11 -16.21 -22.17
C ARG A 112 2.06 -15.34 -22.88
N THR A 113 1.48 -15.86 -23.97
CA THR A 113 0.41 -15.17 -24.70
C THR A 113 -0.82 -14.99 -23.84
N LEU A 114 -1.24 -16.03 -23.11
CA LEU A 114 -2.40 -15.98 -22.23
C LEU A 114 -2.21 -14.92 -21.13
N VAL A 115 -1.07 -14.95 -20.42
CA VAL A 115 -0.78 -13.99 -19.34
C VAL A 115 -0.71 -12.57 -19.87
N ARG A 116 -0.15 -12.35 -21.08
CA ARG A 116 -0.15 -11.04 -21.74
C ARG A 116 -1.56 -10.53 -21.96
N GLN A 117 -2.44 -11.35 -22.51
CA GLN A 117 -3.83 -10.98 -22.74
C GLN A 117 -4.58 -10.62 -21.46
N GLU A 118 -4.33 -11.36 -20.37
CA GLU A 118 -4.87 -11.06 -19.05
C GLU A 118 -4.43 -9.68 -18.56
N LEU A 119 -3.11 -9.37 -18.62
CA LEU A 119 -2.56 -8.09 -18.20
C LEU A 119 -3.09 -6.92 -19.05
N GLU A 120 -3.10 -7.07 -20.36
CA GLU A 120 -3.62 -6.04 -21.28
C GLU A 120 -5.13 -5.79 -21.06
N SER A 121 -5.90 -6.84 -20.79
CA SER A 121 -7.32 -6.71 -20.43
C SER A 121 -7.50 -6.00 -19.09
N ALA A 122 -6.69 -6.33 -18.09
CA ALA A 122 -6.74 -5.70 -16.79
C ALA A 122 -6.34 -4.20 -16.84
N ILE A 123 -5.34 -3.83 -17.65
CA ILE A 123 -4.98 -2.42 -17.91
C ILE A 123 -6.15 -1.65 -18.52
N LYS A 124 -6.83 -2.25 -19.51
CA LYS A 124 -8.03 -1.62 -20.10
C LYS A 124 -9.16 -1.45 -19.08
N GLY A 125 -9.28 -2.41 -18.16
CA GLY A 125 -10.31 -2.39 -17.12
C GLY A 125 -10.16 -1.24 -16.11
N VAL A 126 -8.97 -0.67 -15.95
CA VAL A 126 -8.72 0.45 -15.03
C VAL A 126 -8.73 1.82 -15.71
N GLY A 127 -8.86 1.88 -17.04
CA GLY A 127 -8.68 3.11 -17.83
C GLY A 127 -9.69 4.23 -17.56
N ASP A 128 -10.86 3.94 -16.96
CA ASP A 128 -11.89 4.94 -16.63
C ASP A 128 -12.03 5.16 -15.11
N VAL A 129 -11.14 4.58 -14.30
CA VAL A 129 -11.26 4.62 -12.84
C VAL A 129 -10.92 6.01 -12.30
N GLY A 130 -11.89 6.66 -11.65
CA GLY A 130 -11.77 7.96 -10.98
C GLY A 130 -11.95 7.88 -9.47
N ALA A 131 -12.50 6.77 -8.95
CA ALA A 131 -12.78 6.58 -7.53
C ALA A 131 -12.39 5.18 -7.04
N ILE A 132 -12.12 5.07 -5.74
CA ILE A 132 -11.80 3.82 -5.06
C ILE A 132 -12.67 3.74 -3.80
N ARG A 133 -13.40 2.64 -3.62
CA ARG A 133 -14.04 2.31 -2.36
C ARG A 133 -13.15 1.30 -1.63
N LEU A 134 -12.72 1.67 -0.43
CA LEU A 134 -11.75 0.89 0.34
C LEU A 134 -12.27 0.61 1.74
N SER A 135 -12.39 -0.68 2.06
CA SER A 135 -12.69 -1.14 3.42
C SER A 135 -11.38 -1.41 4.16
N MET A 136 -11.21 -0.82 5.34
CA MET A 136 -10.00 -0.95 6.14
C MET A 136 -10.32 -0.98 7.63
N HIS A 137 -9.39 -1.51 8.42
CA HIS A 137 -9.44 -1.39 9.88
C HIS A 137 -8.96 -0.02 10.31
N ALA A 138 -9.60 0.53 11.32
CA ALA A 138 -9.24 1.81 11.92
C ALA A 138 -9.35 1.73 13.44
N ASN A 139 -8.67 2.66 14.11
CA ASN A 139 -8.85 2.93 15.53
C ASN A 139 -9.37 4.34 15.72
N LEU A 140 -10.30 4.50 16.64
CA LEU A 140 -10.74 5.81 17.09
C LEU A 140 -9.85 6.30 18.25
N SER A 141 -9.67 7.61 18.33
CA SER A 141 -9.14 8.22 19.57
C SER A 141 -10.17 8.11 20.71
N GLU A 142 -9.75 8.52 21.90
CA GLU A 142 -10.74 8.93 22.91
C GLU A 142 -11.57 10.09 22.38
N TYR A 143 -12.79 10.20 22.90
CA TYR A 143 -13.68 11.34 22.59
C TYR A 143 -13.12 12.62 23.20
N ASP A 144 -12.98 13.65 22.39
CA ASP A 144 -12.64 14.99 22.87
C ASP A 144 -13.93 15.79 23.12
N PRO A 145 -14.29 16.03 24.39
CA PRO A 145 -15.51 16.76 24.72
C PRO A 145 -15.42 18.25 24.39
N THR A 146 -14.21 18.81 24.29
CA THR A 146 -13.99 20.22 23.97
C THR A 146 -14.36 20.52 22.54
N TYR A 147 -13.99 19.61 21.63
CA TYR A 147 -14.25 19.74 20.20
C TYR A 147 -15.45 18.93 19.73
N GLY A 148 -15.99 18.05 20.56
CA GLY A 148 -17.13 17.20 20.23
C GLY A 148 -16.81 16.16 19.15
N GLU A 149 -15.64 15.49 19.24
CA GLU A 149 -15.15 14.65 18.14
C GLU A 149 -14.34 13.44 18.58
N PHE A 150 -14.27 12.46 17.68
CA PHE A 150 -13.26 11.41 17.65
C PHE A 150 -12.28 11.66 16.51
N THR A 151 -11.04 11.19 16.65
CA THR A 151 -10.08 11.11 15.54
C THR A 151 -10.06 9.70 14.95
N VAL A 152 -10.31 9.59 13.66
CA VAL A 152 -10.20 8.34 12.89
C VAL A 152 -8.75 8.18 12.44
N ARG A 153 -7.97 7.37 13.15
CA ARG A 153 -6.51 7.31 12.96
C ARG A 153 -6.09 6.80 11.58
N ALA A 154 -6.88 5.91 10.97
CA ALA A 154 -6.58 5.42 9.62
C ALA A 154 -6.61 6.51 8.55
N LEU A 155 -7.28 7.64 8.80
CA LEU A 155 -7.34 8.78 7.88
C LEU A 155 -6.42 9.93 8.29
N ALA A 156 -5.45 9.70 9.20
CA ALA A 156 -4.51 10.74 9.61
C ALA A 156 -3.60 11.19 8.44
N PRO A 157 -3.05 12.41 8.46
CA PRO A 157 -2.15 12.92 7.41
C PRO A 157 -0.90 12.07 7.17
N SER A 158 -0.48 11.31 8.18
CA SER A 158 0.65 10.37 8.08
C SER A 158 0.25 8.97 7.60
N SER A 159 -1.05 8.70 7.45
CA SER A 159 -1.54 7.39 7.04
C SER A 159 -1.26 7.15 5.56
N VAL A 160 -0.78 5.94 5.27
CA VAL A 160 -0.50 5.46 3.92
C VAL A 160 -1.01 4.04 3.82
N VAL A 161 -1.74 3.74 2.75
CA VAL A 161 -2.11 2.37 2.40
C VAL A 161 -1.19 1.92 1.27
N GLU A 162 -0.41 0.87 1.48
CA GLU A 162 0.56 0.39 0.51
C GLU A 162 0.04 -0.83 -0.23
N PHE A 163 0.13 -0.81 -1.55
CA PHE A 163 -0.22 -1.90 -2.45
C PHE A 163 1.03 -2.39 -3.17
N LYS A 164 1.24 -3.72 -3.20
CA LYS A 164 2.42 -4.33 -3.83
C LYS A 164 2.02 -5.39 -4.83
N ALA A 165 2.56 -5.28 -6.04
CA ALA A 165 2.50 -6.31 -7.08
C ALA A 165 3.59 -6.08 -8.12
N PHE A 166 3.97 -7.11 -8.85
CA PHE A 166 4.91 -7.04 -9.98
C PHE A 166 6.26 -6.38 -9.62
N GLY A 167 6.71 -6.53 -8.36
CA GLY A 167 7.92 -5.87 -7.87
C GLY A 167 7.80 -4.36 -7.65
N GLN A 168 6.58 -3.81 -7.75
CA GLN A 168 6.26 -2.39 -7.58
C GLN A 168 5.52 -2.14 -6.27
N ALA A 169 5.69 -0.94 -5.71
CA ALA A 169 4.94 -0.47 -4.54
C ALA A 169 4.19 0.82 -4.89
N VAL A 170 2.88 0.82 -4.67
CA VAL A 170 2.02 1.99 -4.86
C VAL A 170 1.47 2.43 -3.52
N ALA A 171 1.76 3.66 -3.13
CA ALA A 171 1.28 4.29 -1.90
C ALA A 171 0.01 5.08 -2.17
N LEU A 172 -1.07 4.77 -1.47
CA LEU A 172 -2.30 5.57 -1.46
C LEU A 172 -2.27 6.54 -0.29
N LYS A 173 -2.44 7.83 -0.54
CA LYS A 173 -2.44 8.90 0.45
C LYS A 173 -3.73 9.72 0.39
N PHE A 174 -4.09 10.35 1.52
CA PHE A 174 -5.30 11.14 1.66
C PHE A 174 -4.95 12.63 1.65
N GLY A 175 -5.31 13.35 0.57
CA GLY A 175 -5.02 14.78 0.41
C GLY A 175 -5.78 15.67 1.41
N ASN A 176 -7.01 15.29 1.74
CA ASN A 176 -7.85 16.00 2.72
C ASN A 176 -7.85 15.35 4.12
N ALA A 177 -6.82 14.58 4.46
CA ALA A 177 -6.70 13.81 5.70
C ALA A 177 -7.02 14.63 6.97
N ARG A 178 -6.58 15.89 7.05
CA ARG A 178 -6.80 16.76 8.22
C ARG A 178 -8.30 16.95 8.55
N VAL A 179 -9.13 16.99 7.53
CA VAL A 179 -10.59 17.09 7.69
C VAL A 179 -11.21 15.71 7.83
N ALA A 180 -10.77 14.77 7.01
CA ALA A 180 -11.32 13.42 6.97
C ALA A 180 -11.13 12.64 8.27
N GLN A 181 -10.03 12.84 8.98
CA GLN A 181 -9.77 12.17 10.25
C GLN A 181 -10.73 12.60 11.39
N THR A 182 -11.44 13.73 11.24
CA THR A 182 -12.28 14.27 12.30
C THR A 182 -13.71 13.79 12.16
N TRP A 183 -14.17 13.01 13.12
CA TRP A 183 -15.56 12.57 13.21
C TRP A 183 -16.31 13.32 14.33
N LYS A 184 -17.13 14.29 13.95
CA LYS A 184 -17.97 15.07 14.87
C LYS A 184 -19.11 14.22 15.40
N VAL A 185 -19.25 14.13 16.72
CA VAL A 185 -20.28 13.36 17.40
C VAL A 185 -20.81 14.16 18.58
N PRO A 186 -22.12 14.40 18.69
CA PRO A 186 -22.71 15.05 19.87
C PRO A 186 -22.37 14.29 21.16
N ALA A 187 -22.07 15.00 22.24
CA ALA A 187 -21.67 14.41 23.52
C ALA A 187 -22.68 13.35 24.04
N ALA A 188 -23.96 13.57 23.82
CA ALA A 188 -25.01 12.61 24.19
C ALA A 188 -24.91 11.26 23.46
N GLN A 189 -24.30 11.22 22.28
CA GLN A 189 -24.12 10.00 21.47
C GLN A 189 -22.73 9.36 21.69
N ALA A 190 -21.75 10.15 22.12
CA ALA A 190 -20.37 9.71 22.26
C ALA A 190 -20.22 8.54 23.25
N GLN A 191 -20.98 8.54 24.34
CA GLN A 191 -20.97 7.42 25.29
C GLN A 191 -21.45 6.12 24.64
N GLY A 192 -22.54 6.17 23.88
CA GLY A 192 -23.05 5.00 23.17
C GLY A 192 -22.09 4.45 22.12
N VAL A 193 -21.30 5.30 21.47
CA VAL A 193 -20.20 4.87 20.58
C VAL A 193 -19.13 4.13 21.38
N ARG A 194 -18.65 4.72 22.48
CA ARG A 194 -17.63 4.11 23.35
C ARG A 194 -18.05 2.76 23.90
N ASP A 195 -19.30 2.64 24.35
CA ASP A 195 -19.83 1.39 24.90
C ASP A 195 -19.84 0.25 23.85
N ARG A 196 -20.08 0.60 22.58
CA ARG A 196 -20.07 -0.36 21.47
C ARG A 196 -18.67 -0.80 21.05
N ILE A 197 -17.74 0.14 20.92
CA ILE A 197 -16.36 -0.18 20.49
C ILE A 197 -15.52 -0.79 21.62
N GLY A 198 -15.88 -0.54 22.88
CA GLY A 198 -15.18 -1.05 24.05
C GLY A 198 -13.75 -0.50 24.16
N PHE A 199 -12.88 -1.24 24.86
CA PHE A 199 -11.51 -0.84 25.12
C PHE A 199 -10.58 -0.91 23.90
N SER A 200 -10.91 -1.69 22.88
CA SER A 200 -10.05 -1.86 21.72
C SER A 200 -10.04 -0.63 20.81
N SER A 201 -11.08 0.21 20.88
CA SER A 201 -11.31 1.33 19.97
C SER A 201 -11.30 0.96 18.48
N ASP A 202 -11.36 -0.34 18.17
CA ASP A 202 -11.28 -0.88 16.82
C ASP A 202 -12.61 -0.75 16.10
N VAL A 203 -12.55 -0.21 14.90
CA VAL A 203 -13.68 -0.06 13.99
C VAL A 203 -13.29 -0.49 12.59
N SER A 204 -14.25 -0.87 11.77
CA SER A 204 -14.07 -0.93 10.33
C SER A 204 -14.55 0.37 9.70
N ILE A 205 -13.83 0.81 8.68
CA ILE A 205 -14.17 1.97 7.88
C ILE A 205 -14.35 1.53 6.42
N ASP A 206 -15.40 2.00 5.79
CA ASP A 206 -15.65 1.87 4.36
C ASP A 206 -15.65 3.27 3.76
N ALA A 207 -14.58 3.61 3.02
CA ALA A 207 -14.34 4.96 2.54
C ALA A 207 -14.41 5.03 1.01
N LEU A 208 -15.15 6.01 0.49
CA LEU A 208 -15.13 6.41 -0.91
C LEU A 208 -14.06 7.48 -1.11
N LEU A 209 -13.10 7.17 -1.96
CA LEU A 209 -11.92 7.96 -2.25
C LEU A 209 -11.95 8.42 -3.69
N GLN A 210 -11.91 9.72 -3.93
CA GLN A 210 -11.75 10.28 -5.27
C GLN A 210 -10.28 10.46 -5.59
N ILE A 211 -9.82 9.96 -6.71
CA ILE A 211 -8.44 10.13 -7.16
C ILE A 211 -8.22 11.59 -7.59
N ARG A 212 -7.12 12.19 -7.14
CA ARG A 212 -6.80 13.60 -7.39
C ARG A 212 -5.51 13.79 -8.16
N ASP A 213 -4.50 12.99 -7.84
CA ASP A 213 -3.17 13.17 -8.37
C ASP A 213 -2.36 11.89 -8.32
N VAL A 214 -1.32 11.78 -9.16
CA VAL A 214 -0.38 10.68 -9.18
C VAL A 214 1.05 11.20 -9.32
N HIS A 215 1.95 10.66 -8.50
CA HIS A 215 3.37 10.94 -8.56
C HIS A 215 4.15 9.68 -8.85
N ALA A 216 4.93 9.68 -9.93
CA ALA A 216 5.78 8.57 -10.32
C ALA A 216 7.08 8.55 -9.50
N ALA A 217 7.55 7.33 -9.17
CA ALA A 217 8.85 7.06 -8.57
C ALA A 217 9.47 5.80 -9.20
N PRO A 218 10.80 5.55 -9.06
CA PRO A 218 11.49 4.48 -9.79
C PRO A 218 10.93 3.06 -9.61
N GLU A 219 10.40 2.74 -8.44
CA GLU A 219 9.90 1.40 -8.10
C GLU A 219 8.41 1.43 -7.71
N GLY A 220 7.64 2.32 -8.35
CA GLY A 220 6.23 2.51 -8.06
C GLY A 220 5.85 3.97 -8.01
N GLY A 221 5.03 4.37 -7.02
CA GLY A 221 4.60 5.77 -6.92
C GLY A 221 3.57 6.03 -5.84
N THR A 222 2.97 7.19 -5.92
CA THR A 222 1.93 7.62 -4.99
C THR A 222 0.68 8.04 -5.76
N ILE A 223 -0.47 7.51 -5.35
CA ILE A 223 -1.79 7.98 -5.75
C ILE A 223 -2.33 8.81 -4.59
N THR A 224 -2.64 10.08 -4.84
CA THR A 224 -3.26 10.97 -3.86
C THR A 224 -4.76 11.00 -4.10
N THR A 225 -5.54 10.75 -3.05
CA THR A 225 -7.01 10.74 -3.11
C THR A 225 -7.59 11.72 -2.10
N ASN A 226 -8.81 12.18 -2.35
CA ASN A 226 -9.63 12.84 -1.34
C ASN A 226 -10.70 11.88 -0.85
N VAL A 227 -10.85 11.77 0.46
CA VAL A 227 -11.99 11.08 1.08
C VAL A 227 -13.24 11.90 0.82
N ILE A 228 -14.25 11.30 0.18
CA ILE A 228 -15.53 11.94 -0.12
C ILE A 228 -16.55 11.65 0.97
N GLU A 229 -16.64 10.39 1.34
CA GLU A 229 -17.49 9.92 2.42
C GLU A 229 -16.88 8.67 3.07
N TYR A 230 -17.30 8.36 4.27
CA TYR A 230 -17.01 7.08 4.88
C TYR A 230 -18.09 6.68 5.89
N GLU A 231 -18.20 5.36 6.08
CA GLU A 231 -18.98 4.73 7.14
C GLU A 231 -18.04 4.12 8.18
N LEU A 232 -18.39 4.30 9.44
CA LEU A 232 -17.74 3.64 10.56
C LEU A 232 -18.66 2.55 11.11
N ARG A 233 -18.13 1.36 11.28
CA ARG A 233 -18.87 0.19 11.79
C ARG A 233 -18.11 -0.46 12.93
N GLU A 234 -18.86 -0.98 13.87
CA GLU A 234 -18.32 -1.83 14.93
C GLU A 234 -17.65 -3.08 14.30
N ASN A 235 -16.44 -3.41 14.77
CA ASN A 235 -15.64 -4.48 14.19
C ASN A 235 -16.23 -5.89 14.45
N ARG A 236 -16.95 -6.09 15.57
CA ARG A 236 -17.50 -7.40 15.96
C ARG A 236 -18.88 -7.70 15.38
N GLY A 237 -19.74 -6.72 15.31
CA GLY A 237 -21.14 -6.90 14.89
C GLY A 237 -21.49 -6.22 13.58
N GLY A 238 -20.57 -5.44 12.98
CA GLY A 238 -20.82 -4.70 11.75
C GLY A 238 -21.85 -3.57 11.92
N THR A 239 -22.24 -3.25 13.16
CA THR A 239 -23.25 -2.22 13.44
C THR A 239 -22.74 -0.87 13.00
N LEU A 240 -23.53 -0.11 12.25
CA LEU A 240 -23.19 1.24 11.83
C LEU A 240 -23.08 2.17 13.06
N LEU A 241 -21.92 2.79 13.23
CA LEU A 241 -21.67 3.80 14.26
C LEU A 241 -21.95 5.20 13.75
N GLY A 242 -21.61 5.48 12.49
CA GLY A 242 -21.84 6.75 11.86
C GLY A 242 -21.45 6.79 10.40
N ARG A 243 -21.96 7.78 9.68
CA ARG A 243 -21.59 8.12 8.31
C ARG A 243 -21.15 9.57 8.26
N VAL A 244 -20.06 9.82 7.55
CA VAL A 244 -19.50 11.15 7.37
C VAL A 244 -19.44 11.44 5.87
N GLN A 245 -20.00 12.57 5.47
CA GLN A 245 -19.84 13.12 4.13
C GLN A 245 -18.98 14.38 4.23
N LEU A 246 -17.97 14.47 3.41
CA LEU A 246 -17.03 15.57 3.38
C LEU A 246 -17.38 16.50 2.22
N ALA A 247 -17.37 17.81 2.49
CA ALA A 247 -17.55 18.78 1.43
C ALA A 247 -16.42 18.64 0.41
N GLN A 248 -16.78 18.50 -0.86
CA GLN A 248 -15.79 18.52 -1.93
C GLN A 248 -15.17 19.92 -1.97
N GLN A 249 -13.89 20.00 -1.68
CA GLN A 249 -13.14 21.22 -1.93
C GLN A 249 -12.86 21.30 -3.43
N PRO A 250 -13.16 22.43 -4.06
CA PRO A 250 -12.95 22.67 -5.49
C PRO A 250 -11.48 22.55 -5.90
#